data_f795016ea53f8bea442c3814d0fc3e73
#
_entry.id   f795016ea53f8bea442c3814d0fc3e73
#
_cell.length_a   1.000
_cell.length_b   1.000
_cell.length_c   1.000
_cell.angle_alpha   90.00
_cell.angle_beta   90.00
_cell.angle_gamma   90.00
#
_symmetry.space_group_name_H-M   'P 1'
#
loop_
_entity.id
_entity.type
_entity.pdbx_description
1 polymer ?
#
loop_
_entity_poly.entity_id
_entity_poly.type
_entity_poly.pdbx_seq_one_letter_code
_entity_poly.pdbx_strand_id
1 'polypeptide(L)'
;GFSVLRFNFRGVGKSQGSFDNGEGELADAAAVLDWLQSQNLYSRFTFIAGFSFGSWIGMQLMMRRPEISGFICISPPADKFDFAFLAPCPASGLIVHGRENQRIPFENIQSIVDRISKQKDVKIDIDFINNANHNFTHHLEELMEVVKKYLNQRYDNFIDTFHEEHLI
;
A
#
# COMPACT_ATOMS: atom_id res chain seq x y z
N GLY A 1 -18.52 3.11 -4.27
CA GLY A 1 -17.25 3.82 -4.46
C GLY A 1 -16.44 3.84 -3.18
N PHE A 2 -15.20 4.31 -3.25
CA PHE A 2 -14.30 4.43 -2.11
C PHE A 2 -14.30 5.85 -1.56
N SER A 3 -14.27 6.00 -0.22
CA SER A 3 -13.84 7.23 0.42
C SER A 3 -12.32 7.29 0.39
N VAL A 4 -11.75 8.37 -0.13
CA VAL A 4 -10.29 8.50 -0.29
C VAL A 4 -9.79 9.71 0.47
N LEU A 5 -8.81 9.51 1.34
CA LEU A 5 -8.10 10.58 2.05
C LEU A 5 -6.65 10.63 1.60
N ARG A 6 -6.21 11.80 1.15
CA ARG A 6 -4.81 12.11 0.87
C ARG A 6 -4.33 13.19 1.83
N PHE A 7 -3.12 13.04 2.31
CA PHE A 7 -2.52 14.02 3.23
C PHE A 7 -1.04 14.24 2.91
N ASN A 8 -0.50 15.32 3.41
CA ASN A 8 0.92 15.58 3.43
C ASN A 8 1.48 15.29 4.82
N PHE A 9 2.57 14.56 4.89
CA PHE A 9 3.31 14.38 6.14
C PHE A 9 3.80 15.70 6.72
N ARG A 10 4.20 15.68 7.98
CA ARG A 10 4.82 16.83 8.67
C ARG A 10 5.94 17.45 7.84
N GLY A 11 6.01 18.76 7.83
CA GLY A 11 7.01 19.51 7.08
C GLY A 11 6.83 19.53 5.57
N VAL A 12 5.75 18.91 5.02
CA VAL A 12 5.47 18.88 3.59
C VAL A 12 4.32 19.81 3.23
N GLY A 13 4.50 20.63 2.21
CA GLY A 13 3.48 21.59 1.74
C GLY A 13 3.08 22.58 2.83
N LYS A 14 1.82 22.53 3.28
CA LYS A 14 1.28 23.37 4.37
C LYS A 14 1.26 22.67 5.73
N SER A 15 1.67 21.42 5.81
CA SER A 15 1.72 20.68 7.07
C SER A 15 2.83 21.22 7.96
N GLN A 16 2.52 21.41 9.23
CA GLN A 16 3.47 21.88 10.23
C GLN A 16 4.48 20.80 10.62
N GLY A 17 5.49 21.18 11.39
CA GLY A 17 6.54 20.28 11.86
C GLY A 17 7.68 20.13 10.87
N SER A 18 8.49 19.10 11.09
CA SER A 18 9.66 18.75 10.26
C SER A 18 9.78 17.25 10.11
N PHE A 19 10.50 16.83 9.10
CA PHE A 19 10.80 15.42 8.84
C PHE A 19 11.44 14.76 10.06
N ASP A 20 10.92 13.60 10.46
CA ASP A 20 11.29 12.87 11.68
C ASP A 20 11.68 11.40 11.41
N ASN A 21 12.38 11.18 10.31
CA ASN A 21 12.98 9.90 9.92
C ASN A 21 12.02 8.70 9.90
N GLY A 22 10.73 8.96 9.75
CA GLY A 22 9.67 7.96 9.66
C GLY A 22 8.88 7.75 10.95
N GLU A 23 9.39 8.08 12.14
CA GLU A 23 8.66 7.92 13.40
C GLU A 23 7.46 8.87 13.47
N GLY A 24 7.72 10.15 13.27
CA GLY A 24 6.67 11.15 13.24
C GLY A 24 5.71 10.98 12.07
N GLU A 25 6.22 10.64 10.90
CA GLU A 25 5.39 10.37 9.71
C GLU A 25 4.48 9.16 9.91
N LEU A 26 4.91 8.15 10.65
CA LEU A 26 4.08 7.01 11.02
C LEU A 26 2.96 7.44 11.99
N ALA A 27 3.25 8.31 12.94
CA ALA A 27 2.24 8.89 13.82
C ALA A 27 1.24 9.76 13.06
N ASP A 28 1.69 10.54 12.07
CA ASP A 28 0.82 11.32 11.18
C ASP A 28 -0.14 10.39 10.42
N ALA A 29 0.37 9.31 9.85
CA ALA A 29 -0.44 8.34 9.11
C ALA A 29 -1.46 7.64 10.01
N ALA A 30 -1.09 7.30 11.25
CA ALA A 30 -2.00 6.71 12.22
C ALA A 30 -3.14 7.68 12.59
N ALA A 31 -2.83 8.94 12.87
CA ALA A 31 -3.83 9.96 13.17
C ALA A 31 -4.81 10.20 12.00
N VAL A 32 -4.30 10.18 10.77
CA VAL A 32 -5.12 10.30 9.56
C VAL A 32 -6.04 9.09 9.39
N LEU A 33 -5.56 7.88 9.66
CA LEU A 33 -6.36 6.66 9.63
C LEU A 33 -7.48 6.73 10.68
N ASP A 34 -7.17 7.11 11.92
CA ASP A 34 -8.16 7.26 13.00
C ASP A 34 -9.25 8.28 12.62
N TRP A 35 -8.85 9.41 12.05
CA TRP A 35 -9.80 10.41 11.56
C TRP A 35 -10.69 9.87 10.44
N LEU A 36 -10.11 9.20 9.44
CA LEU A 36 -10.87 8.62 8.33
C LEU A 36 -11.90 7.60 8.82
N GLN A 37 -11.51 6.75 9.75
CA GLN A 37 -12.40 5.75 10.36
C GLN A 37 -13.54 6.41 11.15
N SER A 38 -13.26 7.48 11.87
CA SER A 38 -14.29 8.24 12.60
C SER A 38 -15.35 8.86 11.68
N GLN A 39 -14.99 9.18 10.43
CA GLN A 39 -15.90 9.70 9.42
C GLN A 39 -16.63 8.59 8.63
N ASN A 40 -16.19 7.34 8.73
CA ASN A 40 -16.68 6.20 7.95
C ASN A 40 -16.98 5.00 8.84
N LEU A 41 -17.82 5.18 9.86
CA LEU A 41 -18.12 4.19 10.91
C LEU A 41 -18.62 2.83 10.38
N TYR A 42 -19.17 2.79 9.19
CA TYR A 42 -19.72 1.59 8.56
C TYR A 42 -18.80 0.99 7.50
N SER A 43 -17.60 1.55 7.33
CA SER A 43 -16.62 0.99 6.40
C SER A 43 -16.09 -0.34 6.95
N ARG A 44 -16.21 -1.39 6.14
CA ARG A 44 -15.72 -2.73 6.49
C ARG A 44 -14.30 -3.01 6.00
N PHE A 45 -13.84 -2.21 5.06
CA PHE A 45 -12.55 -2.41 4.41
C PHE A 45 -11.76 -1.13 4.39
N THR A 46 -10.55 -1.22 4.87
CA THR A 46 -9.58 -0.12 4.85
C THR A 46 -8.37 -0.54 4.05
N PHE A 47 -8.05 0.20 2.99
CA PHE A 47 -6.83 0.02 2.23
C PHE A 47 -5.86 1.15 2.51
N ILE A 48 -4.58 0.81 2.58
CA ILE A 48 -3.53 1.80 2.61
C ILE A 48 -2.79 1.81 1.27
N ALA A 49 -2.62 2.99 0.69
CA ALA A 49 -1.86 3.17 -0.54
C ALA A 49 -0.68 4.12 -0.30
N GLY A 50 0.49 3.74 -0.73
CA GLY A 50 1.69 4.55 -0.58
C GLY A 50 2.60 4.50 -1.80
N PHE A 51 3.21 5.65 -2.12
CA PHE A 51 4.22 5.79 -3.14
C PHE A 51 5.58 6.08 -2.49
N SER A 52 6.62 5.38 -2.93
CA SER A 52 7.99 5.57 -2.47
C SER A 52 8.08 5.58 -0.94
N PHE A 53 8.57 6.64 -0.31
CA PHE A 53 8.62 6.79 1.15
C PHE A 53 7.27 6.52 1.82
N GLY A 54 6.16 7.01 1.23
CA GLY A 54 4.82 6.75 1.75
C GLY A 54 4.43 5.27 1.73
N SER A 55 4.99 4.46 0.83
CA SER A 55 4.78 3.01 0.85
C SER A 55 5.45 2.34 2.06
N TRP A 56 6.65 2.76 2.42
CA TRP A 56 7.35 2.26 3.60
C TRP A 56 6.62 2.62 4.90
N ILE A 57 6.14 3.87 5.03
CA ILE A 57 5.31 4.28 6.16
C ILE A 57 4.00 3.49 6.22
N GLY A 58 3.33 3.35 5.08
CA GLY A 58 2.07 2.60 4.98
C GLY A 58 2.23 1.15 5.39
N MET A 59 3.30 0.49 4.99
CA MET A 59 3.58 -0.89 5.38
C MET A 59 3.85 -1.01 6.89
N GLN A 60 4.57 -0.07 7.48
CA GLN A 60 4.77 -0.05 8.93
C GLN A 60 3.47 0.17 9.70
N LEU A 61 2.59 1.04 9.19
CA LEU A 61 1.27 1.26 9.78
C LEU A 61 0.43 -0.02 9.71
N MET A 62 0.38 -0.69 8.56
CA MET A 62 -0.32 -1.96 8.39
C MET A 62 0.11 -3.02 9.41
N MET A 63 1.40 -3.12 9.71
CA MET A 63 1.91 -4.06 10.71
C MET A 63 1.41 -3.78 12.14
N ARG A 64 0.89 -2.59 12.40
CA ARG A 64 0.42 -2.14 13.73
C ARG A 64 -1.08 -1.96 13.82
N ARG A 65 -1.78 -2.02 12.69
CA ARG A 65 -3.20 -1.71 12.57
C ARG A 65 -3.92 -2.87 11.87
N PRO A 66 -4.42 -3.85 12.64
CA PRO A 66 -5.05 -5.06 12.10
C PRO A 66 -6.34 -4.81 11.33
N GLU A 67 -6.95 -3.65 11.48
CA GLU A 67 -8.12 -3.22 10.71
C GLU A 67 -7.81 -2.86 9.24
N ILE A 68 -6.53 -2.74 8.87
CA ILE A 68 -6.13 -2.54 7.48
C ILE A 68 -6.26 -3.85 6.72
N SER A 69 -7.23 -3.88 5.82
CA SER A 69 -7.65 -5.08 5.07
C SER A 69 -6.77 -5.38 3.85
N GLY A 70 -5.99 -4.40 3.40
CA GLY A 70 -5.12 -4.57 2.25
C GLY A 70 -4.25 -3.35 1.97
N PHE A 71 -3.29 -3.52 1.05
CA PHE A 71 -2.35 -2.45 0.72
C PHE A 71 -2.08 -2.33 -0.78
N ILE A 72 -1.65 -1.14 -1.18
CA ILE A 72 -1.11 -0.83 -2.51
C ILE A 72 0.22 -0.12 -2.31
N CYS A 73 1.30 -0.78 -2.69
CA CYS A 73 2.67 -0.32 -2.50
C CYS A 73 3.28 0.01 -3.86
N ILE A 74 3.53 1.30 -4.11
CA ILE A 74 4.01 1.79 -5.40
C ILE A 74 5.46 2.24 -5.26
N SER A 75 6.36 1.69 -6.08
CA SER A 75 7.80 1.96 -6.08
C SER A 75 8.41 1.93 -4.67
N PRO A 76 8.27 0.84 -3.88
CA PRO A 76 8.82 0.79 -2.53
C PRO A 76 10.34 1.04 -2.53
N PRO A 77 10.85 1.90 -1.62
CA PRO A 77 12.25 2.34 -1.61
C PRO A 77 13.16 1.32 -0.93
N ALA A 78 13.25 0.12 -1.50
CA ALA A 78 14.03 -1.01 -0.99
C ALA A 78 15.55 -0.83 -1.06
N ASP A 79 16.00 0.26 -1.68
CA ASP A 79 17.40 0.70 -1.68
C ASP A 79 17.81 1.43 -0.39
N LYS A 80 16.82 2.00 0.33
CA LYS A 80 17.03 2.85 1.50
C LYS A 80 16.47 2.28 2.79
N PHE A 81 15.40 1.50 2.68
CA PHE A 81 14.67 0.98 3.83
C PHE A 81 14.55 -0.53 3.77
N ASP A 82 14.71 -1.17 4.91
CA ASP A 82 14.49 -2.60 5.03
C ASP A 82 12.97 -2.90 5.10
N PHE A 83 12.54 -3.87 4.33
CA PHE A 83 11.17 -4.41 4.30
C PHE A 83 11.08 -5.80 4.94
N ALA A 84 12.12 -6.25 5.65
CA ALA A 84 12.13 -7.56 6.31
C ALA A 84 11.02 -7.71 7.36
N PHE A 85 10.56 -6.61 7.93
CA PHE A 85 9.46 -6.59 8.90
C PHE A 85 8.12 -7.08 8.32
N LEU A 86 7.97 -7.15 7.01
CA LEU A 86 6.76 -7.68 6.35
C LEU A 86 6.65 -9.23 6.37
N ALA A 87 7.50 -9.92 7.08
CA ALA A 87 7.42 -11.36 7.22
C ALA A 87 7.27 -11.75 8.72
N PRO A 88 6.05 -12.12 9.18
CA PRO A 88 4.82 -12.38 8.44
C PRO A 88 4.04 -11.12 8.04
N CYS A 89 3.53 -11.09 6.80
CA CYS A 89 2.68 -10.01 6.31
C CYS A 89 1.23 -10.24 6.77
N PRO A 90 0.56 -9.24 7.39
CA PRO A 90 -0.77 -9.44 7.96
C PRO A 90 -1.91 -9.32 6.95
N ALA A 91 -1.68 -8.77 5.76
CA ALA A 91 -2.73 -8.54 4.77
C ALA A 91 -2.23 -8.78 3.35
N SER A 92 -3.15 -9.17 2.48
CA SER A 92 -2.90 -9.28 1.04
C SER A 92 -2.78 -7.89 0.41
N GLY A 93 -2.02 -7.77 -0.67
CA GLY A 93 -1.80 -6.47 -1.28
C GLY A 93 -1.26 -6.52 -2.70
N LEU A 94 -1.09 -5.32 -3.25
CA LEU A 94 -0.50 -5.09 -4.57
C LEU A 94 0.82 -4.34 -4.43
N ILE A 95 1.85 -4.82 -5.11
CA ILE A 95 3.09 -4.08 -5.31
C ILE A 95 3.21 -3.73 -6.79
N VAL A 96 3.40 -2.44 -7.11
CA VAL A 96 3.63 -1.98 -8.48
C VAL A 96 5.00 -1.31 -8.57
N HIS A 97 5.76 -1.68 -9.60
CA HIS A 97 7.10 -1.14 -9.79
C HIS A 97 7.43 -0.94 -11.28
N GLY A 98 8.13 0.14 -11.59
CA GLY A 98 8.62 0.38 -12.95
C GLY A 98 9.86 -0.45 -13.26
N ARG A 99 9.88 -1.16 -14.39
CA ARG A 99 11.03 -1.98 -14.79
C ARG A 99 12.30 -1.18 -15.06
N GLU A 100 12.14 0.07 -15.50
CA GLU A 100 13.26 0.97 -15.75
C GLU A 100 13.49 1.97 -14.61
N ASN A 101 13.12 1.58 -13.41
CA ASN A 101 13.42 2.35 -12.23
C ASN A 101 14.93 2.29 -11.92
N GLN A 102 15.67 3.30 -12.37
CA GLN A 102 17.12 3.38 -12.18
C GLN A 102 17.54 3.58 -10.71
N ARG A 103 16.61 4.01 -9.85
CA ARG A 103 16.90 4.21 -8.43
C ARG A 103 16.83 2.91 -7.64
N ILE A 104 15.89 2.04 -8.00
CA ILE A 104 15.61 0.80 -7.29
C ILE A 104 15.46 -0.31 -8.33
N PRO A 105 16.46 -1.17 -8.50
CA PRO A 105 16.39 -2.31 -9.40
C PRO A 105 15.19 -3.20 -9.07
N PHE A 106 14.53 -3.74 -10.10
CA PHE A 106 13.32 -4.55 -9.89
C PHE A 106 13.63 -5.86 -9.14
N GLU A 107 14.86 -6.35 -9.19
CA GLU A 107 15.32 -7.53 -8.44
C GLU A 107 15.20 -7.34 -6.93
N ASN A 108 15.40 -6.11 -6.44
CA ASN A 108 15.20 -5.80 -5.02
C ASN A 108 13.74 -5.98 -4.60
N ILE A 109 12.82 -5.61 -5.48
CA ILE A 109 11.39 -5.75 -5.24
C ILE A 109 10.99 -7.22 -5.33
N GLN A 110 11.51 -7.96 -6.31
CA GLN A 110 11.26 -9.39 -6.44
C GLN A 110 11.68 -10.15 -5.17
N SER A 111 12.81 -9.81 -4.58
CA SER A 111 13.28 -10.45 -3.34
C SER A 111 12.34 -10.19 -2.14
N ILE A 112 11.71 -9.02 -2.05
CA ILE A 112 10.69 -8.72 -1.05
C ILE A 112 9.47 -9.61 -1.29
N VAL A 113 8.96 -9.63 -2.53
CA VAL A 113 7.80 -10.43 -2.91
C VAL A 113 8.03 -11.92 -2.62
N ASP A 114 9.16 -12.47 -3.01
CA ASP A 114 9.51 -13.88 -2.79
C ASP A 114 9.52 -14.25 -1.30
N ARG A 115 9.89 -13.30 -0.44
CA ARG A 115 9.86 -13.48 1.01
C ARG A 115 8.44 -13.49 1.57
N ILE A 116 7.62 -12.54 1.14
CA ILE A 116 6.25 -12.37 1.65
C ILE A 116 5.31 -13.46 1.09
N SER A 117 5.46 -13.81 -0.18
CA SER A 117 4.58 -14.76 -0.90
C SER A 117 4.70 -16.22 -0.44
N LYS A 118 5.68 -16.54 0.42
CA LYS A 118 5.80 -17.88 1.04
C LYS A 118 4.72 -18.18 2.08
N GLN A 119 3.91 -17.22 2.44
CA GLN A 119 2.84 -17.35 3.42
C GLN A 119 1.57 -17.88 2.75
N LYS A 120 0.88 -18.81 3.41
CA LYS A 120 -0.28 -19.50 2.82
C LYS A 120 -1.53 -18.64 2.74
N ASP A 121 -1.73 -17.73 3.69
CA ASP A 121 -2.99 -17.00 3.87
C ASP A 121 -2.95 -15.56 3.32
N VAL A 122 -1.84 -15.18 2.69
CA VAL A 122 -1.63 -13.84 2.16
C VAL A 122 -1.27 -13.91 0.68
N LYS A 123 -2.04 -13.22 -0.16
CA LYS A 123 -1.78 -13.10 -1.58
C LYS A 123 -1.15 -11.75 -1.89
N ILE A 124 0.07 -11.76 -2.41
CA ILE A 124 0.75 -10.57 -2.89
C ILE A 124 0.74 -10.59 -4.42
N ASP A 125 -0.02 -9.70 -5.00
CA ASP A 125 0.03 -9.44 -6.43
C ASP A 125 1.19 -8.46 -6.71
N ILE A 126 1.94 -8.72 -7.76
CA ILE A 126 3.02 -7.84 -8.22
C ILE A 126 2.83 -7.51 -9.69
N ASP A 127 3.01 -6.26 -10.02
CA ASP A 127 3.00 -5.78 -11.40
C ASP A 127 4.24 -4.94 -11.70
N PHE A 128 4.94 -5.29 -12.76
CA PHE A 128 6.09 -4.57 -13.27
C PHE A 128 5.74 -3.86 -14.58
N ILE A 129 5.52 -2.55 -14.54
CA ILE A 129 5.20 -1.76 -15.72
C ILE A 129 6.46 -1.57 -16.57
N ASN A 130 6.41 -2.07 -17.80
CA ASN A 130 7.52 -1.97 -18.74
C ASN A 130 7.81 -0.50 -19.09
N ASN A 131 9.07 -0.17 -19.31
CA ASN A 131 9.57 1.18 -19.65
C ASN A 131 9.23 2.27 -18.61
N ALA A 132 8.60 1.94 -17.49
CA ALA A 132 8.27 2.91 -16.46
C ALA A 132 9.45 3.17 -15.53
N ASN A 133 9.71 4.45 -15.26
CA ASN A 133 10.68 4.90 -14.27
C ASN A 133 10.07 4.93 -12.85
N HIS A 134 10.83 5.43 -11.87
CA HIS A 134 10.40 5.54 -10.47
C HIS A 134 9.07 6.30 -10.30
N ASN A 135 8.85 7.36 -11.06
CA ASN A 135 7.68 8.23 -10.95
C ASN A 135 6.56 7.86 -11.94
N PHE A 136 6.72 6.79 -12.74
CA PHE A 136 5.80 6.39 -13.80
C PHE A 136 5.53 7.52 -14.82
N THR A 137 6.54 8.33 -15.10
CA THR A 137 6.44 9.40 -16.10
C THR A 137 5.99 8.79 -17.44
N HIS A 138 4.92 9.30 -18.02
CA HIS A 138 4.25 8.78 -19.23
C HIS A 138 3.55 7.42 -19.08
N HIS A 139 3.50 6.82 -17.88
CA HIS A 139 2.86 5.51 -17.60
C HIS A 139 1.81 5.59 -16.46
N LEU A 140 1.32 6.80 -16.15
CA LEU A 140 0.34 7.00 -15.09
C LEU A 140 -1.01 6.33 -15.40
N GLU A 141 -1.41 6.31 -16.68
CA GLU A 141 -2.65 5.64 -17.09
C GLU A 141 -2.55 4.12 -16.86
N GLU A 142 -1.42 3.51 -17.26
CA GLU A 142 -1.16 2.09 -17.05
C GLU A 142 -1.11 1.75 -15.55
N LEU A 143 -0.44 2.56 -14.74
CA LEU A 143 -0.45 2.43 -13.29
C LEU A 143 -1.87 2.47 -12.73
N MET A 144 -2.69 3.42 -13.17
CA MET A 144 -4.08 3.55 -12.72
C MET A 144 -4.93 2.35 -13.12
N GLU A 145 -4.72 1.77 -14.30
CA GLU A 145 -5.44 0.55 -14.73
C GLU A 145 -5.06 -0.66 -13.86
N VAL A 146 -3.79 -0.83 -13.54
CA VAL A 146 -3.32 -1.89 -12.63
C VAL A 146 -3.98 -1.76 -11.25
N VAL A 147 -3.98 -0.55 -10.68
CA VAL A 147 -4.57 -0.28 -9.37
C VAL A 147 -6.08 -0.49 -9.38
N LYS A 148 -6.79 0.00 -10.39
CA LYS A 148 -8.23 -0.19 -10.54
C LYS A 148 -8.61 -1.67 -10.65
N LYS A 149 -7.89 -2.41 -11.48
CA LYS A 149 -8.09 -3.86 -11.65
C LYS A 149 -7.96 -4.58 -10.31
N TYR A 150 -6.89 -4.30 -9.57
CA TYR A 150 -6.67 -4.90 -8.25
C TYR A 150 -7.80 -4.56 -7.27
N LEU A 151 -8.19 -3.29 -7.16
CA LEU A 151 -9.25 -2.86 -6.24
C LEU A 151 -10.61 -3.48 -6.59
N ASN A 152 -10.96 -3.58 -7.87
CA ASN A 152 -12.21 -4.21 -8.30
C ASN A 152 -12.21 -5.71 -7.94
N GLN A 153 -11.14 -6.43 -8.23
CA GLN A 153 -11.02 -7.85 -7.87
C GLN A 153 -11.13 -8.07 -6.36
N ARG A 154 -10.51 -7.20 -5.56
CA ARG A 154 -10.59 -7.29 -4.09
C ARG A 154 -12.00 -6.98 -3.59
N TYR A 155 -12.66 -6.00 -4.17
CA TYR A 155 -14.04 -5.63 -3.82
C TYR A 155 -15.02 -6.76 -4.13
N ASP A 156 -14.92 -7.37 -5.31
CA ASP A 156 -15.76 -8.50 -5.73
C ASP A 156 -15.58 -9.70 -4.78
N ASN A 157 -14.34 -10.06 -4.47
CA ASN A 157 -14.03 -11.14 -3.52
C ASN A 157 -14.64 -10.88 -2.13
N PHE A 158 -14.67 -9.64 -1.66
CA PHE A 158 -15.26 -9.29 -0.37
C PHE A 158 -16.78 -9.44 -0.37
N ILE A 159 -17.44 -9.05 -1.48
CA ILE A 159 -18.88 -9.21 -1.62
C ILE A 159 -19.26 -10.69 -1.62
N ASP A 160 -18.54 -11.51 -2.36
CA ASP A 160 -18.79 -12.93 -2.47
C ASP A 160 -18.64 -13.64 -1.10
N THR A 161 -17.57 -13.38 -0.38
CA THR A 161 -17.36 -13.91 0.98
C THR A 161 -18.48 -13.48 1.93
N PHE A 162 -18.92 -12.23 1.84
CA PHE A 162 -20.00 -11.72 2.68
C PHE A 162 -21.34 -12.40 2.41
N HIS A 163 -21.64 -12.70 1.15
CA HIS A 163 -22.86 -13.42 0.79
C HIS A 163 -22.83 -14.88 1.29
N GLU A 164 -21.67 -15.53 1.22
CA GLU A 164 -21.52 -16.91 1.73
C GLU A 164 -21.71 -17.00 3.25
N GLU A 165 -21.18 -16.04 4.00
CA GLU A 165 -21.31 -15.99 5.48
C GLU A 165 -22.72 -15.67 5.97
N HIS A 166 -23.59 -15.05 5.15
CA HIS A 166 -24.94 -14.63 5.51
C HIS A 166 -26.06 -15.43 4.84
N LEU A 167 -25.72 -16.51 4.15
CA LEU A 167 -26.67 -17.49 3.56
C LEU A 167 -26.92 -18.70 4.47
N ILE A 168 -26.53 -18.61 5.75
CA ILE A 168 -26.81 -19.64 6.76
C ILE A 168 -27.92 -19.18 7.70
#